data_3755c17ccbcb2b94808a9d72d5d5be74
#
_entry.id   3755c17ccbcb2b94808a9d72d5d5be74
#
_cell.length_a   1.000
_cell.length_b   1.000
_cell.length_c   1.000
_cell.angle_alpha   90.00
_cell.angle_beta   90.00
_cell.angle_gamma   90.00
#
_symmetry.space_group_name_H-M   'P 1'
#
loop_
_entity.id
_entity.type
_entity.pdbx_description
1 polymer ?
#
loop_
_entity_poly.entity_id
_entity_poly.type
_entity_poly.pdbx_seq_one_letter_code
_entity_poly.pdbx_strand_id
1 'polypeptide(L)'
;MRGLFSGLMALVFAWVVFSRYDDEIGTEVSENERQKYLPYIPGTLLPGFLIAITILATYFYGFSGAAKMTLSACFTIFLHISLYYLVLLLILPFLRKVISARACAMLWLVPNYLYVIHQSYMELPSPLIVITAKGNLTWILFTIWLAGFAAVLVWKIIEHLVFRHHVLRDARPVTDPDVLSVWNTIIEDSRFKRPKFKLVTSPNVTTPLTIGLNRRATRVVLPEKKYSKEDLELILRHEIVHIGREDAWNKFFMVFCTAMCWFNPLMWIAMRKSADDMELSCDETVLLGADDAARKHYAILLLDTAGDERGFTTCLSATANAMRYRLQSITKPAKRRSGALIVGTVFFILCMTSGYVALAYDGNTGAQMIYQGDDYSSYVIRSVSLKDDEYATNYEIADAEAFHAYLAGLTVYELTGNYSFSDSERCFTYVMDTQGGTMVVMLYDNVVKTVWLHRDAQAEYYYVPEGIDWDYIETVIIPHPAMNVYLKETDSAYPDELGALLRRLWRMEDGERTLVYENIYPEGEYHGIFGNAFHPNEATFDFSYELAEPFTVLVESWDYSSSYTVSQTDFKDGITMELPDDSAHYTVYASFYDQNGNLYEAEFWFNIGDIYG
;
A
#
# COMPACT_ATOMS: atom_id res chain seq x y z
N MET A 1 2.59 -5.11 9.99
CA MET A 1 1.49 -4.12 9.98
C MET A 1 0.57 -4.23 8.77
N ARG A 2 1.11 -4.36 7.55
CA ARG A 2 0.35 -4.45 6.28
C ARG A 2 -0.72 -5.56 6.27
N GLY A 3 -0.38 -6.79 6.69
CA GLY A 3 -1.34 -7.91 6.74
C GLY A 3 -2.53 -7.66 7.66
N LEU A 4 -2.28 -7.06 8.82
CA LEU A 4 -3.33 -6.75 9.80
C LEU A 4 -4.28 -5.66 9.27
N PHE A 5 -3.76 -4.60 8.65
CA PHE A 5 -4.58 -3.55 8.05
C PHE A 5 -5.37 -4.08 6.85
N SER A 6 -4.72 -4.83 5.96
CA SER A 6 -5.40 -5.45 4.80
C SER A 6 -6.50 -6.41 5.25
N GLY A 7 -6.26 -7.18 6.31
CA GLY A 7 -7.25 -8.07 6.93
C GLY A 7 -8.42 -7.29 7.53
N LEU A 8 -8.16 -6.21 8.27
CA LEU A 8 -9.21 -5.36 8.81
C LEU A 8 -10.07 -4.73 7.71
N MET A 9 -9.43 -4.17 6.67
CA MET A 9 -10.14 -3.58 5.54
C MET A 9 -10.96 -4.62 4.77
N ALA A 10 -10.43 -5.82 4.58
CA ALA A 10 -11.15 -6.93 3.95
C ALA A 10 -12.40 -7.33 4.75
N LEU A 11 -12.28 -7.38 6.07
CA LEU A 11 -13.43 -7.65 6.95
C LEU A 11 -14.49 -6.55 6.87
N VAL A 12 -14.07 -5.28 6.83
CA VAL A 12 -14.98 -4.14 6.62
C VAL A 12 -15.71 -4.26 5.29
N PHE A 13 -15.01 -4.58 4.19
CA PHE A 13 -15.62 -4.79 2.89
C PHE A 13 -16.59 -5.97 2.88
N ALA A 14 -16.18 -7.11 3.44
CA ALA A 14 -17.04 -8.28 3.55
C ALA A 14 -18.31 -7.98 4.37
N TRP A 15 -18.15 -7.26 5.47
CA TRP A 15 -19.26 -6.86 6.31
C TRP A 15 -20.21 -5.88 5.63
N VAL A 16 -19.69 -4.88 4.89
CA VAL A 16 -20.52 -3.96 4.09
C VAL A 16 -21.34 -4.73 3.04
N VAL A 17 -20.73 -5.72 2.38
CA VAL A 17 -21.45 -6.54 1.40
C VAL A 17 -22.52 -7.40 2.09
N PHE A 18 -22.22 -7.98 3.24
CA PHE A 18 -23.13 -8.83 4.00
C PHE A 18 -24.29 -8.03 4.59
N SER A 19 -24.03 -6.95 5.32
CA SER A 19 -25.07 -6.14 5.95
C SER A 19 -26.07 -5.56 4.95
N ARG A 20 -25.58 -5.13 3.79
CA ARG A 20 -26.47 -4.65 2.72
C ARG A 20 -27.26 -5.76 2.05
N TYR A 21 -26.73 -6.97 2.00
CA TYR A 21 -27.48 -8.14 1.51
C TYR A 21 -28.66 -8.45 2.44
N ASP A 22 -28.45 -8.40 3.75
CA ASP A 22 -29.51 -8.60 4.74
C ASP A 22 -30.55 -7.46 4.72
N ASP A 23 -30.12 -6.19 4.57
CA ASP A 23 -31.00 -5.04 4.47
C ASP A 23 -31.91 -5.08 3.21
N GLU A 24 -31.45 -5.73 2.15
CA GLU A 24 -32.24 -5.90 0.89
C GLU A 24 -33.16 -7.14 0.95
N ILE A 25 -32.76 -8.16 1.70
CA ILE A 25 -33.52 -9.43 1.85
C ILE A 25 -34.48 -9.37 3.03
N GLY A 26 -34.17 -8.61 4.05
CA GLY A 26 -34.96 -8.45 5.26
C GLY A 26 -36.30 -7.75 4.98
N THR A 27 -37.35 -8.52 4.80
CA THR A 27 -38.72 -8.05 4.53
C THR A 27 -39.50 -7.64 5.77
N GLU A 28 -38.92 -7.69 6.96
CA GLU A 28 -39.54 -7.23 8.21
C GLU A 28 -38.64 -6.23 8.92
N VAL A 29 -38.69 -4.97 8.51
CA VAL A 29 -38.12 -3.88 9.30
C VAL A 29 -39.09 -3.58 10.45
N SER A 30 -38.71 -3.96 11.65
CA SER A 30 -39.32 -3.45 12.88
C SER A 30 -39.29 -1.92 12.84
N GLU A 31 -40.45 -1.28 13.08
CA GLU A 31 -40.64 0.19 13.01
C GLU A 31 -39.72 1.00 13.93
N ASN A 32 -38.88 0.37 14.75
CA ASN A 32 -38.10 1.00 15.80
C ASN A 32 -36.59 1.03 15.61
N GLU A 33 -36.03 0.41 14.58
CA GLU A 33 -34.60 0.54 14.31
C GLU A 33 -34.34 1.63 13.27
N ARG A 34 -33.89 2.78 13.74
CA ARG A 34 -33.18 3.77 12.93
C ARG A 34 -32.00 3.06 12.28
N GLN A 35 -32.14 2.68 11.02
CA GLN A 35 -31.04 2.12 10.24
C GLN A 35 -29.79 2.96 10.40
N LYS A 36 -28.84 2.49 11.17
CA LYS A 36 -27.49 3.06 11.23
C LYS A 36 -26.86 2.81 9.87
N TYR A 37 -26.81 3.85 9.06
CA TYR A 37 -26.03 3.83 7.82
C TYR A 37 -24.58 3.59 8.19
N LEU A 38 -24.08 2.43 7.87
CA LEU A 38 -22.66 2.23 7.78
C LEU A 38 -22.09 3.10 6.66
N PRO A 39 -20.94 3.76 6.89
CA PRO A 39 -20.32 4.56 5.88
C PRO A 39 -19.92 3.65 4.72
N TYR A 40 -20.69 3.66 3.67
CA TYR A 40 -20.22 3.28 2.35
C TYR A 40 -19.12 4.28 2.00
N ILE A 41 -17.92 3.79 1.68
CA ILE A 41 -16.90 4.67 1.09
C ILE A 41 -17.46 5.00 -0.30
N PRO A 42 -18.04 6.19 -0.49
CA PRO A 42 -18.61 6.50 -1.78
C PRO A 42 -17.46 6.57 -2.79
N GLY A 43 -17.60 5.91 -3.93
CA GLY A 43 -16.64 6.02 -5.03
C GLY A 43 -16.36 7.48 -5.44
N THR A 44 -17.22 8.40 -5.01
CA THR A 44 -17.08 9.86 -5.14
C THR A 44 -15.89 10.44 -4.39
N LEU A 45 -15.44 9.80 -3.31
CA LEU A 45 -14.29 10.29 -2.54
C LEU A 45 -12.97 10.04 -3.27
N LEU A 46 -12.89 9.03 -4.16
CA LEU A 46 -11.64 8.71 -4.84
C LEU A 46 -11.11 9.86 -5.71
N PRO A 47 -11.89 10.48 -6.60
CA PRO A 47 -11.40 11.64 -7.35
C PRO A 47 -10.93 12.78 -6.46
N GLY A 48 -11.70 13.12 -5.42
CA GLY A 48 -11.33 14.15 -4.45
C GLY A 48 -10.06 13.80 -3.68
N PHE A 49 -9.92 12.56 -3.26
CA PHE A 49 -8.74 12.06 -2.58
C PHE A 49 -7.49 12.12 -3.46
N LEU A 50 -7.57 11.68 -4.72
CA LEU A 50 -6.44 11.73 -5.65
C LEU A 50 -6.02 13.18 -5.96
N ILE A 51 -6.98 14.09 -6.13
CA ILE A 51 -6.68 15.51 -6.32
C ILE A 51 -5.99 16.08 -5.07
N ALA A 52 -6.50 15.79 -3.88
CA ALA A 52 -5.91 16.27 -2.63
C ALA A 52 -4.49 15.74 -2.43
N ILE A 53 -4.24 14.45 -2.67
CA ILE A 53 -2.89 13.86 -2.59
C ILE A 53 -1.96 14.46 -3.64
N THR A 54 -2.42 14.66 -4.88
CA THR A 54 -1.59 15.26 -5.92
C THR A 54 -1.20 16.70 -5.56
N ILE A 55 -2.12 17.50 -5.00
CA ILE A 55 -1.83 18.84 -4.51
C ILE A 55 -0.80 18.79 -3.38
N LEU A 56 -1.01 17.88 -2.41
CA LEU A 56 -0.11 17.72 -1.27
C LEU A 56 1.29 17.27 -1.73
N ALA A 57 1.37 16.27 -2.61
CA ALA A 57 2.63 15.83 -3.19
C ALA A 57 3.34 16.96 -3.96
N THR A 58 2.59 17.77 -4.71
CA THR A 58 3.16 18.94 -5.42
C THR A 58 3.71 19.98 -4.45
N TYR A 59 3.05 20.16 -3.31
CA TYR A 59 3.51 21.09 -2.27
C TYR A 59 4.81 20.66 -1.62
N PHE A 60 4.92 19.35 -1.27
CA PHE A 60 6.10 18.83 -0.56
C PHE A 60 7.27 18.47 -1.49
N TYR A 61 7.00 17.92 -2.67
CA TYR A 61 8.03 17.37 -3.58
C TYR A 61 8.20 18.15 -4.89
N GLY A 62 7.47 19.23 -5.02
CA GLY A 62 7.42 19.98 -6.28
C GLY A 62 6.65 19.23 -7.37
N PHE A 63 6.44 19.90 -8.51
CA PHE A 63 5.67 19.34 -9.62
C PHE A 63 6.35 18.10 -10.23
N SER A 64 7.67 18.11 -10.35
CA SER A 64 8.45 16.98 -10.89
C SER A 64 8.31 15.73 -10.02
N GLY A 65 8.55 15.87 -8.72
CA GLY A 65 8.43 14.76 -7.76
C GLY A 65 7.01 14.18 -7.70
N ALA A 66 5.99 15.05 -7.65
CA ALA A 66 4.60 14.62 -7.67
C ALA A 66 4.22 13.86 -8.95
N ALA A 67 4.70 14.31 -10.11
CA ALA A 67 4.46 13.64 -11.40
C ALA A 67 5.10 12.24 -11.44
N LYS A 68 6.34 12.12 -10.98
CA LYS A 68 7.07 10.85 -10.90
C LYS A 68 6.37 9.87 -9.95
N MET A 69 6.02 10.31 -8.74
CA MET A 69 5.27 9.50 -7.76
C MET A 69 3.93 9.02 -8.34
N THR A 70 3.18 9.92 -8.98
CA THR A 70 1.89 9.60 -9.58
C THR A 70 2.05 8.57 -10.70
N LEU A 71 3.02 8.75 -11.58
CA LEU A 71 3.25 7.83 -12.70
C LEU A 71 3.65 6.45 -12.20
N SER A 72 4.58 6.36 -11.24
CA SER A 72 5.04 5.09 -10.65
C SER A 72 3.87 4.34 -9.99
N ALA A 73 3.10 5.03 -9.13
CA ALA A 73 1.94 4.46 -8.46
C ALA A 73 0.88 3.99 -9.47
N CYS A 74 0.53 4.83 -10.45
CA CYS A 74 -0.44 4.49 -11.48
C CYS A 74 0.00 3.30 -12.31
N PHE A 75 1.27 3.24 -12.70
CA PHE A 75 1.80 2.13 -13.50
C PHE A 75 1.64 0.77 -12.78
N THR A 76 2.04 0.73 -11.51
CA THR A 76 1.87 -0.47 -10.67
C THR A 76 0.40 -0.87 -10.54
N ILE A 77 -0.47 0.10 -10.26
CA ILE A 77 -1.91 -0.13 -10.13
C ILE A 77 -2.51 -0.62 -11.46
N PHE A 78 -2.10 -0.05 -12.60
CA PHE A 78 -2.62 -0.45 -13.91
C PHE A 78 -2.31 -1.90 -14.25
N LEU A 79 -1.11 -2.37 -13.92
CA LEU A 79 -0.74 -3.77 -14.12
C LEU A 79 -1.58 -4.71 -13.24
N HIS A 80 -1.75 -4.37 -11.96
CA HIS A 80 -2.57 -5.16 -11.04
C HIS A 80 -4.03 -5.21 -11.47
N ILE A 81 -4.62 -4.07 -11.84
CA ILE A 81 -6.00 -3.98 -12.34
C ILE A 81 -6.16 -4.80 -13.62
N SER A 82 -5.18 -4.75 -14.53
CA SER A 82 -5.21 -5.51 -15.78
C SER A 82 -5.23 -7.01 -15.52
N LEU A 83 -4.32 -7.49 -14.68
CA LEU A 83 -4.26 -8.90 -14.30
C LEU A 83 -5.55 -9.34 -13.59
N TYR A 84 -6.02 -8.53 -12.65
CA TYR A 84 -7.26 -8.80 -11.94
C TYR A 84 -8.46 -8.95 -12.87
N TYR A 85 -8.67 -8.00 -13.79
CA TYR A 85 -9.82 -8.07 -14.71
C TYR A 85 -9.69 -9.22 -15.70
N LEU A 86 -8.48 -9.57 -16.11
CA LEU A 86 -8.27 -10.76 -16.93
C LEU A 86 -8.74 -12.02 -16.18
N VAL A 87 -8.32 -12.18 -14.94
CA VAL A 87 -8.73 -13.32 -14.10
C VAL A 87 -10.23 -13.27 -13.80
N LEU A 88 -10.77 -12.10 -13.47
CA LEU A 88 -12.20 -11.92 -13.18
C LEU A 88 -13.06 -12.30 -14.38
N LEU A 89 -12.69 -11.88 -15.60
CA LEU A 89 -13.43 -12.23 -16.82
C LEU A 89 -13.53 -13.75 -17.05
N LEU A 90 -12.48 -14.49 -16.67
CA LEU A 90 -12.46 -15.95 -16.79
C LEU A 90 -13.30 -16.64 -15.70
N ILE A 91 -13.28 -16.12 -14.46
CA ILE A 91 -13.91 -16.76 -13.30
C ILE A 91 -15.37 -16.33 -13.11
N LEU A 92 -15.72 -15.10 -13.49
CA LEU A 92 -17.02 -14.50 -13.23
C LEU A 92 -18.22 -15.32 -13.75
N PRO A 93 -18.19 -15.98 -14.93
CA PRO A 93 -19.28 -16.84 -15.39
C PRO A 93 -19.61 -17.99 -14.42
N PHE A 94 -18.62 -18.46 -13.67
CA PHE A 94 -18.80 -19.48 -12.63
C PHE A 94 -19.31 -18.87 -11.34
N LEU A 95 -18.73 -17.72 -10.92
CA LEU A 95 -19.14 -17.00 -9.71
C LEU A 95 -20.60 -16.59 -9.75
N ARG A 96 -21.09 -16.10 -10.88
CA ARG A 96 -22.51 -15.71 -11.10
C ARG A 96 -23.51 -16.83 -10.82
N LYS A 97 -23.08 -18.10 -10.82
CA LYS A 97 -23.94 -19.25 -10.49
C LYS A 97 -23.99 -19.49 -8.97
N VAL A 98 -23.02 -18.98 -8.21
CA VAL A 98 -22.84 -19.31 -6.79
C VAL A 98 -23.16 -18.12 -5.88
N ILE A 99 -22.74 -16.92 -6.27
CA ILE A 99 -22.91 -15.70 -5.46
C ILE A 99 -23.93 -14.74 -6.07
N SER A 100 -24.42 -13.80 -5.25
CA SER A 100 -25.40 -12.79 -5.65
C SER A 100 -24.86 -11.90 -6.78
N ALA A 101 -25.74 -11.40 -7.63
CA ALA A 101 -25.37 -10.45 -8.69
C ALA A 101 -24.75 -9.17 -8.13
N ARG A 102 -25.16 -8.78 -6.93
CA ARG A 102 -24.55 -7.67 -6.20
C ARG A 102 -23.09 -7.90 -5.85
N ALA A 103 -22.75 -9.08 -5.32
CA ALA A 103 -21.34 -9.41 -5.05
C ALA A 103 -20.53 -9.41 -6.35
N CYS A 104 -21.11 -9.91 -7.46
CA CYS A 104 -20.48 -9.82 -8.79
C CYS A 104 -20.26 -8.36 -9.23
N ALA A 105 -21.25 -7.48 -9.04
CA ALA A 105 -21.11 -6.06 -9.34
C ALA A 105 -20.01 -5.39 -8.47
N MET A 106 -19.90 -5.75 -7.18
CA MET A 106 -18.85 -5.25 -6.30
C MET A 106 -17.46 -5.71 -6.73
N LEU A 107 -17.29 -6.94 -7.23
CA LEU A 107 -16.01 -7.43 -7.72
C LEU A 107 -15.41 -6.57 -8.84
N TRP A 108 -16.25 -5.90 -9.65
CA TRP A 108 -15.76 -4.95 -10.65
C TRP A 108 -15.22 -3.66 -10.05
N LEU A 109 -15.69 -3.25 -8.87
CA LEU A 109 -15.28 -2.02 -8.21
C LEU A 109 -14.03 -2.21 -7.37
N VAL A 110 -13.85 -3.40 -6.77
CA VAL A 110 -12.80 -3.73 -5.80
C VAL A 110 -11.40 -3.33 -6.22
N PRO A 111 -10.89 -3.62 -7.43
CA PRO A 111 -9.49 -3.34 -7.77
C PRO A 111 -9.20 -1.84 -7.85
N ASN A 112 -10.21 -1.02 -8.09
CA ASN A 112 -10.04 0.42 -8.20
C ASN A 112 -9.75 1.10 -6.84
N TYR A 113 -10.01 0.42 -5.72
CA TYR A 113 -9.60 0.90 -4.40
C TYR A 113 -8.09 0.84 -4.17
N LEU A 114 -7.33 0.14 -5.03
CA LEU A 114 -5.87 0.18 -5.00
C LEU A 114 -5.31 1.60 -5.13
N TYR A 115 -5.99 2.51 -5.84
CA TYR A 115 -5.60 3.92 -5.90
C TYR A 115 -5.53 4.60 -4.53
N VAL A 116 -6.36 4.16 -3.57
CA VAL A 116 -6.34 4.68 -2.19
C VAL A 116 -5.28 3.98 -1.36
N ILE A 117 -5.16 2.66 -1.51
CA ILE A 117 -4.31 1.82 -0.64
C ILE A 117 -2.84 1.96 -1.00
N HIS A 118 -2.50 2.01 -2.29
CA HIS A 118 -1.13 2.10 -2.77
C HIS A 118 -0.44 3.41 -2.37
N GLN A 119 -1.22 4.48 -2.19
CA GLN A 119 -0.72 5.79 -1.78
C GLN A 119 -0.76 5.99 -0.25
N SER A 120 -1.30 5.04 0.51
CA SER A 120 -1.25 5.12 1.96
C SER A 120 0.19 4.87 2.43
N TYR A 121 0.56 5.49 3.52
CA TYR A 121 1.84 5.44 4.23
C TYR A 121 2.29 4.03 4.68
N MET A 122 1.87 3.00 3.96
CA MET A 122 2.26 1.63 4.23
C MET A 122 3.54 1.29 3.49
N GLU A 123 4.46 0.67 4.19
CA GLU A 123 5.62 0.03 3.58
C GLU A 123 5.18 -0.98 2.53
N LEU A 124 5.67 -0.81 1.33
CA LEU A 124 5.50 -1.75 0.23
C LEU A 124 6.51 -2.89 0.40
N PRO A 125 6.21 -4.11 -0.06
CA PRO A 125 7.21 -5.17 -0.08
C PRO A 125 8.31 -4.84 -1.08
N SER A 126 9.47 -5.47 -0.94
CA SER A 126 10.52 -5.41 -1.96
C SER A 126 9.94 -5.80 -3.33
N PRO A 127 10.19 -5.02 -4.38
CA PRO A 127 9.61 -5.30 -5.69
C PRO A 127 10.26 -6.53 -6.32
N LEU A 128 9.43 -7.51 -6.71
CA LEU A 128 9.89 -8.72 -7.42
C LEU A 128 10.18 -8.46 -8.92
N ILE A 129 9.45 -7.52 -9.50
CA ILE A 129 9.58 -7.14 -10.91
C ILE A 129 9.72 -5.63 -10.98
N VAL A 130 10.85 -5.17 -11.51
CA VAL A 130 11.10 -3.75 -11.74
C VAL A 130 11.21 -3.50 -13.25
N ILE A 131 10.41 -2.58 -13.75
CA ILE A 131 10.45 -2.15 -15.15
C ILE A 131 11.15 -0.80 -15.21
N THR A 132 12.19 -0.68 -16.03
CA THR A 132 12.99 0.54 -16.13
C THR A 132 12.54 1.42 -17.30
N ALA A 133 12.36 2.72 -17.05
CA ALA A 133 12.12 3.73 -18.06
C ALA A 133 13.33 4.65 -18.22
N LYS A 134 13.89 4.73 -19.44
CA LYS A 134 15.14 5.46 -19.72
C LYS A 134 14.88 6.93 -20.08
N GLY A 135 15.68 7.82 -19.52
CA GLY A 135 15.75 9.23 -19.89
C GLY A 135 14.43 9.99 -19.79
N ASN A 136 14.18 10.91 -20.72
CA ASN A 136 12.96 11.75 -20.74
C ASN A 136 11.65 11.02 -21.06
N LEU A 137 11.70 9.68 -21.19
CA LEU A 137 10.52 8.86 -21.50
C LEU A 137 9.45 9.01 -20.41
N THR A 138 9.84 9.16 -19.16
CA THR A 138 8.94 9.37 -18.02
C THR A 138 8.02 10.57 -18.22
N TRP A 139 8.57 11.72 -18.62
CA TRP A 139 7.79 12.93 -18.88
C TRP A 139 6.88 12.81 -20.10
N ILE A 140 7.36 12.14 -21.15
CA ILE A 140 6.57 11.89 -22.36
C ILE A 140 5.38 10.99 -22.00
N LEU A 141 5.62 9.89 -21.29
CA LEU A 141 4.56 8.97 -20.85
C LEU A 141 3.55 9.66 -19.93
N PHE A 142 4.03 10.44 -18.96
CA PHE A 142 3.14 11.19 -18.05
C PHE A 142 2.26 12.20 -18.82
N THR A 143 2.84 12.93 -19.75
CA THR A 143 2.10 13.92 -20.57
C THR A 143 1.05 13.24 -21.45
N ILE A 144 1.41 12.15 -22.12
CA ILE A 144 0.48 11.36 -22.95
C ILE A 144 -0.65 10.78 -22.08
N TRP A 145 -0.29 10.22 -20.92
CA TRP A 145 -1.27 9.67 -19.99
C TRP A 145 -2.24 10.74 -19.48
N LEU A 146 -1.73 11.89 -19.04
CA LEU A 146 -2.53 13.00 -18.53
C LEU A 146 -3.46 13.57 -19.60
N ALA A 147 -2.95 13.76 -20.82
CA ALA A 147 -3.74 14.23 -21.95
C ALA A 147 -4.87 13.25 -22.31
N GLY A 148 -4.56 11.97 -22.38
CA GLY A 148 -5.56 10.92 -22.63
C GLY A 148 -6.59 10.80 -21.52
N PHE A 149 -6.15 10.86 -20.24
CA PHE A 149 -7.06 10.89 -19.09
C PHE A 149 -8.02 12.08 -19.17
N ALA A 150 -7.50 13.29 -19.39
CA ALA A 150 -8.31 14.49 -19.50
C ALA A 150 -9.29 14.40 -20.69
N ALA A 151 -8.82 13.96 -21.85
CA ALA A 151 -9.65 13.83 -23.05
C ALA A 151 -10.82 12.84 -22.84
N VAL A 152 -10.54 11.65 -22.29
CA VAL A 152 -11.57 10.64 -22.05
C VAL A 152 -12.54 11.08 -20.96
N LEU A 153 -12.06 11.66 -19.87
CA LEU A 153 -12.91 12.13 -18.78
C LEU A 153 -13.84 13.27 -19.25
N VAL A 154 -13.28 14.28 -19.93
CA VAL A 154 -14.05 15.40 -20.48
C VAL A 154 -15.06 14.91 -21.51
N TRP A 155 -14.66 14.03 -22.42
CA TRP A 155 -15.58 13.43 -23.38
C TRP A 155 -16.76 12.75 -22.68
N LYS A 156 -16.51 11.92 -21.66
CA LYS A 156 -17.58 11.22 -20.92
C LYS A 156 -18.47 12.16 -20.12
N ILE A 157 -17.93 13.22 -19.55
CA ILE A 157 -18.72 14.26 -18.88
C ILE A 157 -19.61 15.00 -19.89
N ILE A 158 -19.06 15.39 -21.03
CA ILE A 158 -19.84 16.07 -22.09
C ILE A 158 -20.94 15.14 -22.60
N GLU A 159 -20.64 13.87 -22.90
CA GLU A 159 -21.62 12.86 -23.31
C GLU A 159 -22.79 12.78 -22.31
N HIS A 160 -22.48 12.72 -21.01
CA HIS A 160 -23.49 12.72 -19.96
C HIS A 160 -24.31 14.01 -19.91
N LEU A 161 -23.67 15.18 -19.98
CA LEU A 161 -24.37 16.47 -19.94
C LEU A 161 -25.28 16.69 -21.15
N VAL A 162 -24.81 16.33 -22.35
CA VAL A 162 -25.59 16.40 -23.57
C VAL A 162 -26.81 15.46 -23.48
N PHE A 163 -26.59 14.20 -23.04
CA PHE A 163 -27.67 13.25 -22.86
C PHE A 163 -28.69 13.75 -21.82
N ARG A 164 -28.19 14.24 -20.65
CA ARG A 164 -29.03 14.80 -19.61
C ARG A 164 -29.85 16.00 -20.11
N HIS A 165 -29.24 16.88 -20.89
CA HIS A 165 -29.95 18.01 -21.51
C HIS A 165 -31.04 17.53 -22.46
N HIS A 166 -30.72 16.57 -23.32
CA HIS A 166 -31.69 15.98 -24.25
C HIS A 166 -32.89 15.38 -23.51
N VAL A 167 -32.67 14.55 -22.51
CA VAL A 167 -33.71 13.89 -21.71
C VAL A 167 -34.61 14.90 -20.98
N LEU A 168 -34.02 15.95 -20.40
CA LEU A 168 -34.74 16.88 -19.53
C LEU A 168 -35.26 18.15 -20.25
N ARG A 169 -34.90 18.37 -21.50
CA ARG A 169 -35.26 19.58 -22.26
C ARG A 169 -36.75 19.90 -22.25
N ASP A 170 -37.61 18.90 -22.52
CA ASP A 170 -39.05 19.06 -22.57
C ASP A 170 -39.76 18.30 -21.44
N ALA A 171 -39.03 17.92 -20.41
CA ALA A 171 -39.56 17.15 -19.29
C ALA A 171 -40.52 17.98 -18.44
N ARG A 172 -41.65 17.39 -18.07
CA ARG A 172 -42.72 18.00 -17.27
C ARG A 172 -42.95 17.20 -15.98
N PRO A 173 -43.34 17.86 -14.88
CA PRO A 173 -43.79 17.13 -13.69
C PRO A 173 -44.96 16.22 -14.03
N VAL A 174 -44.98 15.03 -13.46
CA VAL A 174 -46.10 14.11 -13.59
C VAL A 174 -47.33 14.73 -12.89
N THR A 175 -48.45 14.77 -13.58
CA THR A 175 -49.73 15.30 -13.06
C THR A 175 -50.84 14.24 -13.02
N ASP A 176 -50.59 13.05 -13.55
CA ASP A 176 -51.53 11.93 -13.56
C ASP A 176 -51.73 11.41 -12.12
N PRO A 177 -52.97 11.45 -11.56
CA PRO A 177 -53.26 11.02 -10.20
C PRO A 177 -52.94 9.55 -9.94
N ASP A 178 -53.16 8.69 -10.96
CA ASP A 178 -52.92 7.25 -10.83
C ASP A 178 -51.43 6.97 -10.69
N VAL A 179 -50.61 7.63 -11.52
CA VAL A 179 -49.15 7.54 -11.45
C VAL A 179 -48.62 8.07 -10.13
N LEU A 180 -49.15 9.22 -9.66
CA LEU A 180 -48.76 9.82 -8.38
C LEU A 180 -49.17 8.94 -7.19
N SER A 181 -50.31 8.26 -7.27
CA SER A 181 -50.74 7.33 -6.22
C SER A 181 -49.74 6.17 -6.07
N VAL A 182 -49.36 5.52 -7.17
CA VAL A 182 -48.36 4.44 -7.15
C VAL A 182 -47.00 4.96 -6.64
N TRP A 183 -46.58 6.11 -7.16
CA TRP A 183 -45.31 6.76 -6.70
C TRP A 183 -45.28 7.02 -5.20
N ASN A 184 -46.36 7.60 -4.66
CA ASN A 184 -46.41 7.92 -3.23
C ASN A 184 -46.40 6.66 -2.36
N THR A 185 -47.14 5.60 -2.77
CA THR A 185 -47.11 4.31 -2.07
C THR A 185 -45.68 3.74 -2.03
N ILE A 186 -44.97 3.72 -3.16
CA ILE A 186 -43.57 3.21 -3.21
C ILE A 186 -42.63 4.06 -2.37
N ILE A 187 -42.81 5.38 -2.34
CA ILE A 187 -41.98 6.27 -1.53
C ILE A 187 -42.24 6.06 -0.03
N GLU A 188 -43.52 5.85 0.37
CA GLU A 188 -43.89 5.55 1.76
C GLU A 188 -43.30 4.23 2.24
N ASP A 189 -43.30 3.21 1.40
CA ASP A 189 -42.69 1.89 1.63
C ASP A 189 -41.16 1.96 1.62
N SER A 190 -40.60 3.00 0.99
CA SER A 190 -39.16 3.15 0.87
C SER A 190 -38.54 3.90 2.06
N ARG A 191 -37.21 3.80 2.18
CA ARG A 191 -36.43 4.61 3.13
C ARG A 191 -36.45 6.13 2.84
N PHE A 192 -37.03 6.57 1.71
CA PHE A 192 -37.03 7.97 1.27
C PHE A 192 -38.29 8.71 1.70
N LYS A 193 -38.58 8.81 2.98
CA LYS A 193 -39.79 9.48 3.50
C LYS A 193 -40.00 10.93 3.02
N ARG A 194 -38.96 11.64 2.57
CA ARG A 194 -39.02 12.99 1.98
C ARG A 194 -38.00 13.09 0.84
N PRO A 195 -38.33 12.57 -0.34
CA PRO A 195 -37.37 12.55 -1.45
C PRO A 195 -37.07 13.95 -1.95
N LYS A 196 -35.78 14.23 -2.18
CA LYS A 196 -35.32 15.46 -2.85
C LYS A 196 -35.30 15.31 -4.38
N PHE A 197 -35.44 14.09 -4.89
CA PHE A 197 -35.55 13.79 -6.31
C PHE A 197 -36.99 13.89 -6.77
N LYS A 198 -37.22 14.09 -8.08
CA LYS A 198 -38.53 14.35 -8.66
C LYS A 198 -38.86 13.33 -9.73
N LEU A 199 -40.15 13.02 -9.83
CA LEU A 199 -40.72 12.24 -10.92
C LEU A 199 -41.19 13.18 -12.05
N VAL A 200 -40.75 12.90 -13.27
CA VAL A 200 -41.07 13.71 -14.45
C VAL A 200 -41.39 12.80 -15.64
N THR A 201 -42.16 13.30 -16.60
CA THR A 201 -42.35 12.68 -17.93
C THR A 201 -41.59 13.45 -18.99
N SER A 202 -41.07 12.75 -19.98
CA SER A 202 -40.36 13.36 -21.11
C SER A 202 -40.71 12.67 -22.42
N PRO A 203 -40.99 13.43 -23.49
CA PRO A 203 -41.20 12.88 -24.81
C PRO A 203 -39.91 12.37 -25.47
N ASN A 204 -38.75 12.77 -24.91
CA ASN A 204 -37.44 12.47 -25.49
C ASN A 204 -36.85 11.13 -25.00
N VAL A 205 -37.61 10.35 -24.23
CA VAL A 205 -37.21 9.02 -23.76
C VAL A 205 -38.22 7.97 -24.19
N THR A 206 -37.73 6.80 -24.53
CA THR A 206 -38.56 5.64 -24.89
C THR A 206 -38.67 4.65 -23.75
N THR A 207 -37.77 4.71 -22.80
CA THR A 207 -37.71 3.82 -21.63
C THR A 207 -37.67 4.63 -20.34
N PRO A 208 -38.24 4.12 -19.22
CA PRO A 208 -38.02 4.69 -17.90
C PRO A 208 -36.54 4.72 -17.57
N LEU A 209 -36.08 5.77 -16.88
CA LEU A 209 -34.71 5.89 -16.44
C LEU A 209 -34.55 6.87 -15.27
N THR A 210 -33.50 6.68 -14.51
CA THR A 210 -33.05 7.65 -13.50
C THR A 210 -31.80 8.38 -13.98
N ILE A 211 -31.81 9.71 -13.90
CA ILE A 211 -30.70 10.57 -14.32
C ILE A 211 -30.34 11.61 -13.26
N GLY A 212 -29.05 11.79 -12.98
CA GLY A 212 -28.50 12.75 -12.04
C GLY A 212 -27.62 12.11 -10.97
N LEU A 213 -26.52 12.77 -10.63
CA LEU A 213 -25.55 12.29 -9.64
C LEU A 213 -25.90 12.70 -8.21
N ASN A 214 -26.45 13.90 -8.01
CA ASN A 214 -26.82 14.41 -6.71
C ASN A 214 -28.33 14.22 -6.47
N ARG A 215 -28.75 13.82 -5.28
CA ARG A 215 -30.17 13.59 -4.91
C ARG A 215 -31.09 14.76 -5.26
N ARG A 216 -30.62 16.02 -5.20
CA ARG A 216 -31.40 17.21 -5.61
C ARG A 216 -31.52 17.32 -7.15
N ALA A 217 -30.51 16.87 -7.87
CA ALA A 217 -30.43 16.92 -9.32
C ALA A 217 -31.03 15.66 -9.98
N THR A 218 -31.28 14.60 -9.20
CA THR A 218 -31.82 13.33 -9.68
C THR A 218 -33.28 13.48 -10.10
N ARG A 219 -33.59 12.90 -11.26
CA ARG A 219 -34.96 12.79 -11.82
C ARG A 219 -35.20 11.35 -12.20
N VAL A 220 -36.37 10.83 -11.80
CA VAL A 220 -36.96 9.62 -12.38
C VAL A 220 -37.79 10.07 -13.57
N VAL A 221 -37.45 9.61 -14.75
CA VAL A 221 -38.04 10.06 -16.01
C VAL A 221 -38.84 8.92 -16.63
N LEU A 222 -40.12 9.15 -16.83
CA LEU A 222 -41.02 8.24 -17.53
C LEU A 222 -41.24 8.72 -18.98
N PRO A 223 -41.33 7.82 -19.95
CA PRO A 223 -41.79 8.18 -21.30
C PRO A 223 -43.25 8.57 -21.28
N GLU A 224 -43.70 9.27 -22.31
CA GLU A 224 -45.14 9.59 -22.54
C GLU A 224 -45.91 8.36 -23.01
N LYS A 225 -45.87 7.27 -22.23
CA LYS A 225 -46.57 5.99 -22.47
C LYS A 225 -47.44 5.69 -21.26
N LYS A 226 -48.63 5.14 -21.50
CA LYS A 226 -49.48 4.64 -20.42
C LYS A 226 -49.01 3.23 -20.01
N TYR A 227 -48.88 3.02 -18.74
CA TYR A 227 -48.57 1.75 -18.11
C TYR A 227 -49.74 1.24 -17.29
N SER A 228 -49.90 -0.06 -17.13
CA SER A 228 -50.77 -0.61 -16.10
C SER A 228 -50.25 -0.24 -14.72
N LYS A 229 -51.10 -0.35 -13.70
CA LYS A 229 -50.67 -0.06 -12.32
C LYS A 229 -49.56 -1.01 -11.86
N GLU A 230 -49.69 -2.28 -12.24
CA GLU A 230 -48.72 -3.34 -11.93
C GLU A 230 -47.36 -3.08 -12.61
N ASP A 231 -47.39 -2.72 -13.92
CA ASP A 231 -46.16 -2.39 -14.67
C ASP A 231 -45.47 -1.17 -14.07
N LEU A 232 -46.23 -0.13 -13.75
CA LEU A 232 -45.71 1.10 -13.20
C LEU A 232 -45.07 0.88 -11.82
N GLU A 233 -45.66 0.03 -10.99
CA GLU A 233 -45.11 -0.35 -9.71
C GLU A 233 -43.75 -1.03 -9.87
N LEU A 234 -43.61 -2.00 -10.74
CA LEU A 234 -42.37 -2.70 -11.01
C LEU A 234 -41.29 -1.76 -11.56
N ILE A 235 -41.62 -0.89 -12.49
CA ILE A 235 -40.74 0.12 -13.07
C ILE A 235 -40.23 1.08 -11.99
N LEU A 236 -41.13 1.67 -11.21
CA LEU A 236 -40.76 2.64 -10.22
C LEU A 236 -39.95 2.03 -9.06
N ARG A 237 -40.28 0.80 -8.64
CA ARG A 237 -39.44 0.05 -7.68
C ARG A 237 -38.02 -0.15 -8.19
N HIS A 238 -37.86 -0.53 -9.47
CA HIS A 238 -36.54 -0.69 -10.10
C HIS A 238 -35.74 0.61 -10.07
N GLU A 239 -36.33 1.73 -10.48
CA GLU A 239 -35.66 3.03 -10.48
C GLU A 239 -35.30 3.52 -9.06
N ILE A 240 -36.13 3.24 -8.06
CA ILE A 240 -35.86 3.60 -6.66
C ILE A 240 -34.72 2.76 -6.06
N VAL A 241 -34.60 1.49 -6.45
CA VAL A 241 -33.45 0.66 -6.04
C VAL A 241 -32.15 1.27 -6.55
N HIS A 242 -32.07 1.71 -7.79
CA HIS A 242 -30.91 2.42 -8.32
C HIS A 242 -30.56 3.69 -7.54
N ILE A 243 -31.56 4.50 -7.19
CA ILE A 243 -31.34 5.71 -6.37
C ILE A 243 -30.84 5.33 -4.98
N GLY A 244 -31.41 4.29 -4.41
CA GLY A 244 -31.02 3.77 -3.10
C GLY A 244 -29.59 3.29 -3.02
N ARG A 245 -29.08 2.72 -4.06
CA ARG A 245 -27.72 2.19 -4.18
C ARG A 245 -26.70 3.21 -4.66
N GLU A 246 -27.16 4.39 -5.08
CA GLU A 246 -26.30 5.41 -5.68
C GLU A 246 -25.58 4.89 -6.95
N ASP A 247 -26.27 4.05 -7.76
CA ASP A 247 -25.67 3.38 -8.93
C ASP A 247 -25.13 4.36 -9.97
N ALA A 248 -25.69 5.56 -10.08
CA ALA A 248 -25.17 6.63 -10.94
C ALA A 248 -23.73 7.03 -10.51
N TRP A 249 -23.44 7.04 -9.22
CA TRP A 249 -22.10 7.29 -8.71
C TRP A 249 -21.16 6.13 -8.95
N ASN A 250 -21.62 4.88 -8.82
CA ASN A 250 -20.82 3.70 -9.12
C ASN A 250 -20.45 3.66 -10.62
N LYS A 251 -21.39 4.03 -11.50
CA LYS A 251 -21.14 4.18 -12.95
C LYS A 251 -20.12 5.30 -13.22
N PHE A 252 -20.25 6.46 -12.57
CA PHE A 252 -19.28 7.55 -12.68
C PHE A 252 -17.89 7.13 -12.19
N PHE A 253 -17.82 6.44 -11.07
CA PHE A 253 -16.57 5.91 -10.53
C PHE A 253 -15.85 4.99 -11.53
N MET A 254 -16.58 4.06 -12.14
CA MET A 254 -16.03 3.18 -13.18
C MET A 254 -15.56 3.95 -14.42
N VAL A 255 -16.28 5.00 -14.81
CA VAL A 255 -15.85 5.89 -15.90
C VAL A 255 -14.58 6.65 -15.55
N PHE A 256 -14.48 7.17 -14.33
CA PHE A 256 -13.27 7.85 -13.85
C PHE A 256 -12.08 6.89 -13.87
N CYS A 257 -12.23 5.68 -13.33
CA CYS A 257 -11.15 4.67 -13.32
C CYS A 257 -10.81 4.21 -14.75
N THR A 258 -11.81 4.16 -15.66
CA THR A 258 -11.56 3.87 -17.07
C THR A 258 -10.79 5.00 -17.74
N ALA A 259 -11.06 6.25 -17.39
CA ALA A 259 -10.28 7.39 -17.88
C ALA A 259 -8.85 7.35 -17.36
N MET A 260 -8.61 6.96 -16.10
CA MET A 260 -7.27 6.75 -15.54
C MET A 260 -6.47 5.71 -16.32
N CYS A 261 -7.12 4.63 -16.76
CA CYS A 261 -6.53 3.55 -17.56
C CYS A 261 -7.05 3.55 -19.01
N TRP A 262 -7.20 4.72 -19.64
CA TRP A 262 -7.86 4.90 -20.94
C TRP A 262 -7.28 4.01 -22.05
N PHE A 263 -6.02 3.71 -22.01
CA PHE A 263 -5.30 2.86 -22.97
C PHE A 263 -5.54 1.35 -22.76
N ASN A 264 -6.14 0.95 -21.64
CA ASN A 264 -6.34 -0.46 -21.29
C ASN A 264 -7.72 -0.97 -21.75
N PRO A 265 -7.79 -1.86 -22.75
CA PRO A 265 -9.06 -2.38 -23.25
C PRO A 265 -9.87 -3.16 -22.20
N LEU A 266 -9.20 -3.79 -21.23
CA LEU A 266 -9.85 -4.53 -20.15
C LEU A 266 -10.69 -3.60 -19.26
N MET A 267 -10.27 -2.35 -19.04
CA MET A 267 -11.05 -1.36 -18.31
C MET A 267 -12.37 -1.01 -19.02
N TRP A 268 -12.34 -0.86 -20.35
CA TRP A 268 -13.54 -0.58 -21.13
C TRP A 268 -14.52 -1.75 -21.09
N ILE A 269 -14.00 -2.99 -21.11
CA ILE A 269 -14.80 -4.21 -20.96
C ILE A 269 -15.38 -4.26 -19.54
N ALA A 270 -14.57 -4.02 -18.52
CA ALA A 270 -14.97 -4.01 -17.12
C ALA A 270 -16.07 -2.98 -16.84
N MET A 271 -15.94 -1.76 -17.37
CA MET A 271 -16.93 -0.70 -17.24
C MET A 271 -18.31 -1.14 -17.79
N ARG A 272 -18.34 -1.78 -18.96
CA ARG A 272 -19.59 -2.30 -19.57
C ARG A 272 -20.16 -3.45 -18.76
N LYS A 273 -19.33 -4.42 -18.39
CA LYS A 273 -19.75 -5.60 -17.62
C LYS A 273 -20.20 -5.28 -16.20
N SER A 274 -19.57 -4.29 -15.57
CA SER A 274 -20.02 -3.76 -14.28
C SER A 274 -21.44 -3.20 -14.37
N ALA A 275 -21.75 -2.45 -15.43
CA ALA A 275 -23.10 -1.94 -15.66
C ALA A 275 -24.12 -3.10 -15.85
N ASP A 276 -23.79 -4.13 -16.65
CA ASP A 276 -24.63 -5.31 -16.83
C ASP A 276 -24.95 -6.00 -15.48
N ASP A 277 -23.94 -6.19 -14.60
CA ASP A 277 -24.13 -6.84 -13.30
C ASP A 277 -24.86 -5.95 -12.28
N MET A 278 -24.76 -4.62 -12.39
CA MET A 278 -25.58 -3.70 -11.59
C MET A 278 -27.07 -3.82 -11.94
N GLU A 279 -27.41 -3.87 -13.23
CA GLU A 279 -28.79 -4.08 -13.67
C GLU A 279 -29.34 -5.43 -13.18
N LEU A 280 -28.57 -6.50 -13.34
CA LEU A 280 -28.94 -7.83 -12.84
C LEU A 280 -29.18 -7.84 -11.33
N SER A 281 -28.33 -7.14 -10.59
CA SER A 281 -28.47 -6.99 -9.14
C SER A 281 -29.73 -6.20 -8.76
N CYS A 282 -30.11 -5.21 -9.56
CA CYS A 282 -31.34 -4.47 -9.38
C CYS A 282 -32.57 -5.36 -9.60
N ASP A 283 -32.59 -6.16 -10.70
CA ASP A 283 -33.63 -7.13 -10.97
C ASP A 283 -33.82 -8.15 -9.84
N GLU A 284 -32.70 -8.67 -9.29
CA GLU A 284 -32.76 -9.61 -8.14
C GLU A 284 -33.46 -8.98 -6.93
N THR A 285 -33.19 -7.69 -6.65
CA THR A 285 -33.81 -6.99 -5.52
C THR A 285 -35.28 -6.73 -5.73
N VAL A 286 -35.67 -6.27 -6.95
CA VAL A 286 -37.08 -5.99 -7.29
C VAL A 286 -37.93 -7.24 -7.22
N LEU A 287 -37.36 -8.39 -7.62
CA LEU A 287 -38.07 -9.68 -7.68
C LEU A 287 -37.88 -10.54 -6.41
N LEU A 288 -37.42 -9.96 -5.34
CA LEU A 288 -37.29 -10.67 -4.08
C LEU A 288 -38.68 -11.11 -3.57
N GLY A 289 -38.84 -12.42 -3.29
CA GLY A 289 -40.13 -12.96 -2.88
C GLY A 289 -41.18 -13.10 -3.98
N ALA A 290 -40.87 -12.66 -5.21
CA ALA A 290 -41.81 -12.76 -6.32
C ALA A 290 -42.05 -14.23 -6.76
N ASP A 291 -43.29 -14.56 -7.07
CA ASP A 291 -43.66 -15.85 -7.64
C ASP A 291 -43.31 -15.94 -9.16
N ASP A 292 -43.49 -17.14 -9.72
CA ASP A 292 -43.15 -17.37 -11.14
C ASP A 292 -44.01 -16.55 -12.12
N ALA A 293 -45.24 -16.17 -11.73
CA ALA A 293 -46.13 -15.35 -12.56
C ALA A 293 -45.61 -13.91 -12.60
N ALA A 294 -45.28 -13.32 -11.45
CA ALA A 294 -44.69 -11.99 -11.34
C ALA A 294 -43.35 -11.91 -12.08
N ARG A 295 -42.51 -12.94 -11.96
CA ARG A 295 -41.24 -13.01 -12.70
C ARG A 295 -41.40 -13.03 -14.20
N LYS A 296 -42.35 -13.82 -14.72
CA LYS A 296 -42.68 -13.84 -16.14
C LYS A 296 -43.21 -12.49 -16.60
N HIS A 297 -44.10 -11.89 -15.83
CA HIS A 297 -44.67 -10.57 -16.12
C HIS A 297 -43.52 -9.51 -16.21
N TYR A 298 -42.64 -9.48 -15.22
CA TYR A 298 -41.48 -8.59 -15.24
C TYR A 298 -40.55 -8.83 -16.44
N ALA A 299 -40.33 -10.08 -16.82
CA ALA A 299 -39.49 -10.40 -17.98
C ALA A 299 -40.12 -9.89 -19.30
N ILE A 300 -41.46 -9.94 -19.44
CA ILE A 300 -42.18 -9.38 -20.59
C ILE A 300 -42.05 -7.84 -20.56
N LEU A 301 -42.28 -7.22 -19.40
CA LEU A 301 -42.17 -5.78 -19.22
C LEU A 301 -40.78 -5.27 -19.59
N LEU A 302 -39.73 -6.01 -19.20
CA LEU A 302 -38.34 -5.70 -19.53
C LEU A 302 -38.09 -5.71 -21.05
N LEU A 303 -38.69 -6.67 -21.78
CA LEU A 303 -38.59 -6.72 -23.24
C LEU A 303 -39.36 -5.57 -23.91
N ASP A 304 -40.53 -5.21 -23.38
CA ASP A 304 -41.35 -4.12 -23.91
C ASP A 304 -40.78 -2.72 -23.64
N THR A 305 -39.90 -2.63 -22.65
CA THR A 305 -39.23 -1.38 -22.25
C THR A 305 -37.80 -1.30 -22.74
N ALA A 306 -37.25 -2.29 -23.43
CA ALA A 306 -35.91 -2.27 -23.97
C ALA A 306 -35.74 -1.14 -25.01
N GLY A 307 -34.82 -0.22 -24.76
CA GLY A 307 -34.54 0.96 -25.58
C GLY A 307 -33.05 1.27 -25.75
N ASP A 308 -32.71 2.44 -26.30
CA ASP A 308 -31.33 2.87 -26.58
C ASP A 308 -30.57 3.34 -25.33
N GLU A 309 -29.36 2.87 -25.19
CA GLU A 309 -28.44 3.28 -24.08
C GLU A 309 -27.62 4.50 -24.44
N ARG A 310 -27.66 5.56 -23.60
CA ARG A 310 -26.68 6.67 -23.64
C ARG A 310 -26.50 7.33 -22.26
N GLY A 311 -25.26 7.67 -21.89
CA GLY A 311 -24.93 8.45 -20.69
C GLY A 311 -24.79 7.65 -19.37
N PHE A 312 -24.65 8.38 -18.25
CA PHE A 312 -24.61 7.81 -16.87
C PHE A 312 -26.01 7.59 -16.32
N THR A 313 -26.83 6.88 -17.07
CA THR A 313 -28.19 6.60 -16.68
C THR A 313 -28.34 5.17 -16.24
N THR A 314 -29.34 4.94 -15.41
CA THR A 314 -29.89 3.62 -15.14
C THR A 314 -30.90 3.31 -16.24
N CYS A 315 -30.43 3.06 -17.45
CA CYS A 315 -31.33 2.68 -18.53
C CYS A 315 -31.54 1.17 -18.58
N LEU A 316 -32.77 0.73 -18.74
CA LEU A 316 -33.15 -0.69 -18.91
C LEU A 316 -32.62 -1.31 -20.22
N SER A 317 -31.87 -0.55 -21.02
CA SER A 317 -31.38 -1.05 -22.29
C SER A 317 -30.02 -1.75 -22.13
N ALA A 318 -29.92 -2.93 -22.69
CA ALA A 318 -28.76 -3.78 -22.64
C ALA A 318 -28.42 -4.32 -24.02
N THR A 319 -27.13 -4.68 -24.24
CA THR A 319 -26.80 -5.49 -25.43
C THR A 319 -27.62 -6.76 -25.44
N ALA A 320 -27.91 -7.31 -26.61
CA ALA A 320 -28.74 -8.52 -26.74
C ALA A 320 -28.32 -9.67 -25.83
N ASN A 321 -27.00 -9.80 -25.60
CA ASN A 321 -26.44 -10.81 -24.69
C ASN A 321 -26.69 -10.48 -23.20
N ALA A 322 -26.59 -9.23 -22.79
CA ALA A 322 -26.88 -8.81 -21.43
C ALA A 322 -28.37 -8.96 -21.12
N MET A 323 -29.25 -8.57 -22.07
CA MET A 323 -30.67 -8.77 -21.95
C MET A 323 -31.04 -10.26 -21.83
N ARG A 324 -30.47 -11.11 -22.70
CA ARG A 324 -30.66 -12.56 -22.61
C ARG A 324 -30.25 -13.11 -21.24
N TYR A 325 -29.15 -12.61 -20.69
CA TYR A 325 -28.68 -13.05 -19.39
C TYR A 325 -29.61 -12.57 -18.26
N ARG A 326 -30.11 -11.33 -18.30
CA ARG A 326 -31.11 -10.81 -17.35
C ARG A 326 -32.36 -11.70 -17.37
N LEU A 327 -32.94 -11.94 -18.56
CA LEU A 327 -34.13 -12.78 -18.73
C LEU A 327 -33.95 -14.21 -18.21
N GLN A 328 -32.79 -14.82 -18.44
CA GLN A 328 -32.47 -16.15 -17.89
C GLN A 328 -32.42 -16.15 -16.37
N SER A 329 -31.83 -15.10 -15.76
CA SER A 329 -31.74 -14.99 -14.30
C SER A 329 -33.10 -14.73 -13.65
N ILE A 330 -33.95 -13.96 -14.29
CA ILE A 330 -35.32 -13.66 -13.84
C ILE A 330 -36.21 -14.91 -13.89
N THR A 331 -36.15 -15.64 -15.00
CA THR A 331 -37.03 -16.81 -15.24
C THR A 331 -36.57 -18.09 -14.54
N LYS A 332 -35.31 -18.18 -14.21
CA LYS A 332 -34.71 -19.35 -13.52
C LYS A 332 -33.91 -18.87 -12.28
N PRO A 333 -34.61 -18.46 -11.22
CA PRO A 333 -33.94 -17.99 -10.02
C PRO A 333 -33.12 -19.13 -9.38
N ALA A 334 -31.87 -18.86 -9.13
CA ALA A 334 -30.97 -19.77 -8.38
C ALA A 334 -30.79 -19.25 -6.95
N LYS A 335 -30.81 -20.14 -5.97
CA LYS A 335 -30.46 -19.77 -4.60
C LYS A 335 -28.95 -19.47 -4.54
N ARG A 336 -28.60 -18.22 -4.43
CA ARG A 336 -27.22 -17.73 -4.40
C ARG A 336 -26.81 -17.34 -2.97
N ARG A 337 -25.51 -17.45 -2.68
CA ARG A 337 -24.92 -16.97 -1.42
C ARG A 337 -24.63 -15.48 -1.51
N SER A 338 -24.52 -14.78 -0.38
CA SER A 338 -24.21 -13.34 -0.35
C SER A 338 -22.92 -12.97 -1.09
N GLY A 339 -21.91 -13.82 -1.07
CA GLY A 339 -20.62 -13.59 -1.70
C GLY A 339 -19.70 -12.66 -0.91
N ALA A 340 -20.11 -12.20 0.27
CA ALA A 340 -19.35 -11.26 1.09
C ALA A 340 -17.94 -11.75 1.41
N LEU A 341 -17.81 -13.03 1.78
CA LEU A 341 -16.51 -13.64 2.07
C LEU A 341 -15.58 -13.62 0.84
N ILE A 342 -16.12 -13.92 -0.35
CA ILE A 342 -15.34 -13.91 -1.59
C ILE A 342 -14.84 -12.50 -1.90
N VAL A 343 -15.70 -11.48 -1.78
CA VAL A 343 -15.32 -10.09 -2.03
C VAL A 343 -14.24 -9.64 -1.04
N GLY A 344 -14.39 -9.98 0.25
CA GLY A 344 -13.39 -9.68 1.28
C GLY A 344 -12.06 -10.38 1.02
N THR A 345 -12.07 -11.67 0.69
CA THR A 345 -10.85 -12.43 0.37
C THR A 345 -10.13 -11.88 -0.86
N VAL A 346 -10.88 -11.56 -1.92
CA VAL A 346 -10.32 -10.95 -3.13
C VAL A 346 -9.68 -9.61 -2.82
N PHE A 347 -10.34 -8.77 -2.03
CA PHE A 347 -9.79 -7.49 -1.60
C PHE A 347 -8.50 -7.67 -0.78
N PHE A 348 -8.48 -8.62 0.16
CA PHE A 348 -7.28 -8.94 0.95
C PHE A 348 -6.10 -9.35 0.05
N ILE A 349 -6.34 -10.27 -0.89
CA ILE A 349 -5.31 -10.72 -1.85
C ILE A 349 -4.77 -9.54 -2.66
N LEU A 350 -5.65 -8.66 -3.17
CA LEU A 350 -5.24 -7.48 -3.91
C LEU A 350 -4.34 -6.55 -3.08
N CYS A 351 -4.71 -6.32 -1.82
CA CYS A 351 -3.90 -5.50 -0.92
C CYS A 351 -2.53 -6.12 -0.65
N MET A 352 -2.50 -7.45 -0.44
CA MET A 352 -1.25 -8.16 -0.15
C MET A 352 -0.32 -8.28 -1.36
N THR A 353 -0.88 -8.35 -2.57
CA THR A 353 -0.09 -8.46 -3.81
C THR A 353 0.30 -7.10 -4.42
N SER A 354 -0.25 -5.99 -3.92
CA SER A 354 0.13 -4.66 -4.43
C SER A 354 1.55 -4.29 -4.00
N GLY A 355 2.35 -3.69 -4.89
CA GLY A 355 3.72 -3.25 -4.62
C GLY A 355 4.83 -4.21 -5.08
N TYR A 356 4.52 -5.46 -5.44
CA TYR A 356 5.54 -6.38 -5.97
C TYR A 356 6.03 -6.04 -7.40
N VAL A 357 5.32 -5.16 -8.09
CA VAL A 357 5.76 -4.63 -9.39
C VAL A 357 6.01 -3.15 -9.25
N ALA A 358 7.17 -2.67 -9.68
CA ALA A 358 7.56 -1.27 -9.58
C ALA A 358 8.03 -0.71 -10.92
N LEU A 359 7.94 0.60 -11.07
CA LEU A 359 8.54 1.36 -12.17
C LEU A 359 9.73 2.14 -11.61
N ALA A 360 10.91 1.89 -12.19
CA ALA A 360 12.11 2.68 -11.96
C ALA A 360 12.40 3.56 -13.17
N TYR A 361 12.83 4.78 -12.96
CA TYR A 361 12.95 5.80 -14.01
C TYR A 361 14.20 6.66 -13.83
N ASP A 362 14.44 7.54 -14.79
CA ASP A 362 15.54 8.50 -14.80
C ASP A 362 16.92 7.85 -14.54
N GLY A 363 17.20 6.74 -15.25
CA GLY A 363 18.47 6.02 -15.11
C GLY A 363 19.69 6.89 -15.37
N ASN A 364 20.65 6.83 -14.44
CA ASN A 364 21.92 7.53 -14.53
C ASN A 364 23.01 6.72 -13.81
N THR A 365 24.23 7.26 -13.73
CA THR A 365 25.33 6.64 -12.97
C THR A 365 25.15 6.85 -11.46
N GLY A 366 25.70 5.94 -10.66
CA GLY A 366 25.75 6.09 -9.22
C GLY A 366 26.43 7.39 -8.77
N ALA A 367 27.43 7.84 -9.52
CA ALA A 367 28.08 9.13 -9.29
C ALA A 367 27.07 10.30 -9.30
N GLN A 368 26.10 10.27 -10.20
CA GLN A 368 25.10 11.33 -10.32
C GLN A 368 23.91 11.15 -9.35
N MET A 369 23.56 9.91 -9.02
CA MET A 369 22.35 9.62 -8.24
C MET A 369 22.66 9.38 -6.76
N ILE A 370 23.63 8.54 -6.45
CA ILE A 370 24.00 8.21 -5.07
C ILE A 370 24.85 9.33 -4.47
N TYR A 371 25.84 9.79 -5.23
CA TYR A 371 26.76 10.84 -4.77
C TYR A 371 26.35 12.27 -5.20
N GLN A 372 25.22 12.41 -5.88
CA GLN A 372 24.64 13.68 -6.34
C GLN A 372 25.60 14.55 -7.19
N GLY A 373 26.59 13.91 -7.83
CA GLY A 373 27.61 14.58 -8.64
C GLY A 373 28.77 15.16 -7.84
N ASP A 374 28.82 14.94 -6.52
CA ASP A 374 29.90 15.39 -5.66
C ASP A 374 31.19 14.57 -5.87
N ASP A 375 32.31 15.15 -5.51
CA ASP A 375 33.59 14.44 -5.45
C ASP A 375 33.65 13.57 -4.19
N TYR A 376 33.46 12.27 -4.38
CA TYR A 376 33.44 11.29 -3.29
C TYR A 376 34.84 10.90 -2.77
N SER A 377 35.92 11.39 -3.38
CA SER A 377 37.29 11.11 -2.92
C SER A 377 37.57 11.58 -1.49
N SER A 378 36.78 12.54 -1.01
CA SER A 378 36.86 13.08 0.35
C SER A 378 35.89 12.43 1.33
N TYR A 379 35.09 11.44 0.90
CA TYR A 379 34.10 10.82 1.76
C TYR A 379 34.76 9.76 2.66
N VAL A 380 34.42 9.80 3.94
CA VAL A 380 34.97 8.89 4.95
C VAL A 380 33.90 7.90 5.38
N ILE A 381 34.18 6.60 5.22
CA ILE A 381 33.30 5.54 5.70
C ILE A 381 33.57 5.37 7.20
N ARG A 382 32.53 5.58 8.02
CA ARG A 382 32.63 5.49 9.49
C ARG A 382 32.36 4.09 10.02
N SER A 383 31.38 3.41 9.48
CA SER A 383 31.01 2.09 9.94
C SER A 383 30.41 1.26 8.81
N VAL A 384 30.57 -0.03 8.90
CA VAL A 384 30.06 -1.02 7.95
C VAL A 384 29.45 -2.16 8.73
N SER A 385 28.27 -2.63 8.33
CA SER A 385 27.60 -3.77 8.95
C SER A 385 26.90 -4.64 7.91
N LEU A 386 26.82 -5.94 8.19
CA LEU A 386 26.03 -6.90 7.44
C LEU A 386 24.75 -7.27 8.21
N LYS A 387 23.73 -7.73 7.48
CA LYS A 387 22.52 -8.26 8.10
C LYS A 387 22.79 -9.66 8.67
N ASP A 388 22.19 -9.92 9.82
CA ASP A 388 22.16 -11.24 10.47
C ASP A 388 23.52 -11.79 10.92
N ASP A 389 24.46 -10.90 11.24
CA ASP A 389 25.69 -11.31 11.91
C ASP A 389 25.35 -11.83 13.32
N GLU A 390 25.95 -12.97 13.68
CA GLU A 390 25.86 -13.56 15.02
C GLU A 390 26.43 -12.62 16.09
N TYR A 391 27.37 -11.78 15.67
CA TYR A 391 27.98 -10.73 16.49
C TYR A 391 27.68 -9.37 15.88
N ALA A 392 27.63 -8.32 16.70
CA ALA A 392 27.62 -6.94 16.24
C ALA A 392 28.99 -6.57 15.61
N THR A 393 29.35 -7.29 14.54
CA THR A 393 30.65 -7.19 13.90
C THR A 393 30.77 -5.87 13.17
N ASN A 394 31.84 -5.13 13.46
CA ASN A 394 32.24 -4.00 12.63
C ASN A 394 33.09 -4.52 11.47
N TYR A 395 32.88 -3.94 10.32
CA TYR A 395 33.65 -4.24 9.12
C TYR A 395 34.42 -3.00 8.67
N GLU A 396 35.53 -3.21 8.02
CA GLU A 396 36.27 -2.17 7.30
C GLU A 396 36.21 -2.47 5.80
N ILE A 397 36.25 -1.44 4.98
CA ILE A 397 36.39 -1.59 3.54
C ILE A 397 37.88 -1.47 3.20
N ALA A 398 38.46 -2.53 2.65
CA ALA A 398 39.89 -2.63 2.35
C ALA A 398 40.42 -1.51 1.44
N ASP A 399 39.61 -1.08 0.48
CA ASP A 399 39.91 0.00 -0.45
C ASP A 399 38.65 0.85 -0.66
N ALA A 400 38.50 1.87 0.17
CA ALA A 400 37.34 2.77 0.14
C ALA A 400 37.23 3.52 -1.21
N GLU A 401 38.36 3.89 -1.84
CA GLU A 401 38.37 4.59 -3.11
C GLU A 401 37.84 3.68 -4.23
N ALA A 402 38.34 2.44 -4.32
CA ALA A 402 37.85 1.46 -5.28
C ALA A 402 36.37 1.11 -5.05
N PHE A 403 35.93 1.01 -3.80
CA PHE A 403 34.53 0.75 -3.45
C PHE A 403 33.62 1.90 -3.86
N HIS A 404 34.00 3.14 -3.58
CA HIS A 404 33.25 4.31 -4.04
C HIS A 404 33.22 4.39 -5.58
N ALA A 405 34.32 4.09 -6.25
CA ALA A 405 34.38 4.06 -7.71
C ALA A 405 33.47 2.98 -8.30
N TYR A 406 33.38 1.81 -7.66
CA TYR A 406 32.44 0.75 -8.04
C TYR A 406 30.99 1.24 -7.96
N LEU A 407 30.57 1.79 -6.82
CA LEU A 407 29.21 2.30 -6.64
C LEU A 407 28.89 3.47 -7.57
N ALA A 408 29.84 4.37 -7.79
CA ALA A 408 29.71 5.49 -8.73
C ALA A 408 29.54 5.03 -10.19
N GLY A 409 30.13 3.89 -10.54
CA GLY A 409 30.04 3.28 -11.87
C GLY A 409 28.74 2.53 -12.13
N LEU A 410 27.96 2.17 -11.11
CA LEU A 410 26.69 1.46 -11.28
C LEU A 410 25.70 2.27 -12.12
N THR A 411 24.98 1.59 -12.99
CA THR A 411 23.78 2.17 -13.63
C THR A 411 22.60 1.98 -12.71
N VAL A 412 22.03 3.09 -12.22
CA VAL A 412 20.95 3.07 -11.25
C VAL A 412 19.73 3.83 -11.76
N TYR A 413 18.53 3.41 -11.33
CA TYR A 413 17.25 4.02 -11.69
C TYR A 413 16.49 4.41 -10.43
N GLU A 414 15.93 5.62 -10.39
CA GLU A 414 15.15 6.10 -9.25
C GLU A 414 13.90 5.23 -9.05
N LEU A 415 13.68 4.76 -7.83
CA LEU A 415 12.55 3.94 -7.43
C LEU A 415 11.72 4.71 -6.40
N THR A 416 10.51 5.13 -6.78
CA THR A 416 9.63 5.90 -5.90
C THR A 416 8.71 4.98 -5.10
N GLY A 417 8.73 5.11 -3.80
CA GLY A 417 7.89 4.36 -2.87
C GLY A 417 8.58 4.23 -1.52
N ASN A 418 7.84 3.78 -0.51
CA ASN A 418 8.41 3.40 0.78
C ASN A 418 8.47 1.87 0.83
N TYR A 419 9.63 1.30 0.50
CA TYR A 419 9.84 -0.14 0.42
C TYR A 419 10.46 -0.68 1.70
N SER A 420 9.97 -1.85 2.14
CA SER A 420 10.59 -2.67 3.19
C SER A 420 11.45 -3.74 2.53
N PHE A 421 12.68 -3.85 3.01
CA PHE A 421 13.65 -4.87 2.57
C PHE A 421 14.00 -5.82 3.73
N SER A 422 13.11 -5.93 4.74
CA SER A 422 13.31 -6.84 5.86
C SER A 422 13.50 -8.30 5.44
N ASP A 423 12.90 -8.67 4.32
CA ASP A 423 12.93 -10.04 3.80
C ASP A 423 14.07 -10.27 2.79
N SER A 424 14.92 -9.26 2.51
CA SER A 424 16.08 -9.42 1.64
C SER A 424 17.09 -10.39 2.26
N GLU A 425 17.61 -11.30 1.44
CA GLU A 425 18.58 -12.30 1.89
C GLU A 425 19.92 -11.65 2.25
N ARG A 426 20.28 -10.56 1.56
CA ARG A 426 21.54 -9.83 1.73
C ARG A 426 21.25 -8.37 2.05
N CYS A 427 21.95 -7.84 3.03
CA CYS A 427 21.94 -6.41 3.35
C CYS A 427 23.34 -5.99 3.81
N PHE A 428 23.86 -4.99 3.16
CA PHE A 428 25.12 -4.37 3.51
C PHE A 428 24.86 -2.89 3.78
N THR A 429 25.18 -2.44 4.98
CA THR A 429 24.98 -1.05 5.42
C THR A 429 26.29 -0.39 5.70
N TYR A 430 26.49 0.82 5.22
CA TYR A 430 27.61 1.65 5.64
C TYR A 430 27.18 3.10 5.87
N VAL A 431 27.87 3.73 6.79
CA VAL A 431 27.68 5.14 7.15
C VAL A 431 28.87 5.91 6.65
N MET A 432 28.64 6.98 5.92
CA MET A 432 29.73 7.84 5.44
C MET A 432 29.47 9.31 5.73
N ASP A 433 30.57 10.02 6.03
CA ASP A 433 30.57 11.46 6.11
C ASP A 433 30.87 12.06 4.76
N THR A 434 30.03 13.01 4.39
CA THR A 434 30.12 13.79 3.18
C THR A 434 30.26 15.26 3.51
N GLN A 435 30.59 16.09 2.52
CA GLN A 435 30.58 17.56 2.71
C GLN A 435 29.19 18.12 3.10
N GLY A 436 28.11 17.37 2.79
CA GLY A 436 26.72 17.76 3.06
C GLY A 436 26.15 17.19 4.37
N GLY A 437 26.90 16.40 5.12
CA GLY A 437 26.48 15.72 6.34
C GLY A 437 26.69 14.22 6.29
N THR A 438 26.15 13.51 7.27
CA THR A 438 26.28 12.04 7.37
C THR A 438 25.18 11.36 6.55
N MET A 439 25.56 10.41 5.71
CA MET A 439 24.66 9.60 4.88
C MET A 439 24.79 8.13 5.23
N VAL A 440 23.67 7.45 5.39
CA VAL A 440 23.58 5.99 5.50
C VAL A 440 23.23 5.43 4.14
N VAL A 441 24.02 4.47 3.66
CA VAL A 441 23.78 3.74 2.42
C VAL A 441 23.57 2.28 2.74
N MET A 442 22.49 1.72 2.24
CA MET A 442 22.13 0.32 2.43
C MET A 442 21.99 -0.34 1.06
N LEU A 443 22.71 -1.42 0.86
CA LEU A 443 22.62 -2.26 -0.32
C LEU A 443 21.76 -3.47 -0.01
N TYR A 444 20.75 -3.72 -0.82
CA TYR A 444 19.86 -4.89 -0.73
C TYR A 444 19.83 -5.54 -2.10
N ASP A 445 19.95 -6.84 -2.20
CA ASP A 445 19.88 -7.59 -3.46
C ASP A 445 20.24 -6.77 -4.73
N ASN A 446 19.30 -6.02 -5.28
CA ASN A 446 19.46 -5.16 -6.46
C ASN A 446 19.04 -3.69 -6.20
N VAL A 447 19.00 -3.26 -4.96
CA VAL A 447 18.54 -1.90 -4.61
C VAL A 447 19.54 -1.22 -3.69
N VAL A 448 19.86 0.02 -4.00
CA VAL A 448 20.60 0.92 -3.13
C VAL A 448 19.60 1.86 -2.45
N LYS A 449 19.64 1.94 -1.14
CA LYS A 449 18.86 2.90 -0.33
C LYS A 449 19.81 3.89 0.30
N THR A 450 19.52 5.18 0.18
CA THR A 450 20.28 6.25 0.84
C THR A 450 19.41 7.03 1.81
N VAL A 451 19.95 7.42 2.95
CA VAL A 451 19.26 8.20 4.00
C VAL A 451 20.22 9.25 4.56
N TRP A 452 19.83 10.52 4.55
CA TRP A 452 20.58 11.59 5.18
C TRP A 452 20.14 11.76 6.63
N LEU A 453 21.09 11.69 7.59
CA LEU A 453 20.77 11.73 9.04
C LEU A 453 20.35 13.12 9.56
N HIS A 454 20.75 14.21 8.90
CA HIS A 454 20.55 15.59 9.38
C HIS A 454 19.67 16.47 8.47
N ARG A 455 19.11 15.91 7.39
CA ARG A 455 18.10 16.57 6.53
C ARG A 455 16.77 15.88 6.78
N ASP A 456 15.66 16.53 6.40
CA ASP A 456 14.35 15.86 6.42
C ASP A 456 14.52 14.45 5.85
N ALA A 457 14.66 13.47 6.75
CA ALA A 457 15.22 12.14 6.50
C ALA A 457 14.30 11.31 5.57
N GLN A 458 14.27 11.69 4.29
CA GLN A 458 13.60 10.90 3.27
C GLN A 458 14.58 9.89 2.71
N ALA A 459 14.18 8.62 2.75
CA ALA A 459 14.93 7.57 2.10
C ALA A 459 14.74 7.67 0.58
N GLU A 460 15.83 7.63 -0.16
CA GLU A 460 15.85 7.50 -1.61
C GLU A 460 16.22 6.07 -1.98
N TYR A 461 15.58 5.54 -3.00
CA TYR A 461 15.78 4.16 -3.44
C TYR A 461 16.21 4.14 -4.90
N TYR A 462 17.21 3.32 -5.21
CA TYR A 462 17.78 3.18 -6.55
C TYR A 462 17.85 1.71 -6.94
N TYR A 463 17.23 1.37 -8.04
CA TYR A 463 17.27 0.02 -8.60
C TYR A 463 18.49 -0.15 -9.51
N VAL A 464 19.20 -1.25 -9.35
CA VAL A 464 20.38 -1.64 -10.13
C VAL A 464 20.00 -2.79 -11.08
N PRO A 465 19.74 -2.56 -12.38
CA PRO A 465 19.25 -3.60 -13.29
C PRO A 465 20.23 -4.75 -13.52
N GLU A 466 21.52 -4.44 -13.48
CA GLU A 466 22.60 -5.43 -13.68
C GLU A 466 22.88 -6.24 -12.40
N GLY A 467 22.24 -5.84 -11.29
CA GLY A 467 22.49 -6.39 -9.96
C GLY A 467 23.71 -5.77 -9.28
N ILE A 468 23.79 -5.96 -7.96
CA ILE A 468 24.96 -5.64 -7.16
C ILE A 468 25.88 -6.85 -7.16
N ASP A 469 27.16 -6.63 -7.45
CA ASP A 469 28.18 -7.69 -7.41
C ASP A 469 28.51 -8.02 -5.95
N TRP A 470 27.78 -8.96 -5.39
CA TRP A 470 27.93 -9.40 -4.02
C TRP A 470 29.24 -10.15 -3.78
N ASP A 471 29.76 -10.84 -4.77
CA ASP A 471 31.07 -11.49 -4.67
C ASP A 471 32.16 -10.43 -4.49
N TYR A 472 32.05 -9.30 -5.22
CA TYR A 472 32.95 -8.16 -5.03
C TYR A 472 32.78 -7.56 -3.63
N ILE A 473 31.56 -7.31 -3.17
CA ILE A 473 31.28 -6.75 -1.82
C ILE A 473 31.94 -7.62 -0.74
N GLU A 474 31.77 -8.95 -0.81
CA GLU A 474 32.36 -9.88 0.15
C GLU A 474 33.90 -9.87 0.13
N THR A 475 34.54 -9.55 -0.99
CA THR A 475 36.01 -9.47 -1.08
C THR A 475 36.61 -8.18 -0.55
N VAL A 476 35.84 -7.09 -0.54
CA VAL A 476 36.35 -5.77 -0.09
C VAL A 476 36.11 -5.49 1.38
N ILE A 477 35.27 -6.28 2.05
CA ILE A 477 35.00 -6.14 3.48
C ILE A 477 35.98 -6.96 4.31
N ILE A 478 36.54 -6.35 5.34
CA ILE A 478 37.41 -7.00 6.33
C ILE A 478 36.64 -7.06 7.64
N PRO A 479 36.30 -8.26 8.15
CA PRO A 479 35.65 -8.38 9.45
C PRO A 479 36.63 -8.02 10.55
N HIS A 480 36.21 -7.15 11.46
CA HIS A 480 36.94 -6.89 12.71
C HIS A 480 36.49 -7.86 13.80
N PRO A 481 37.31 -8.07 14.82
CA PRO A 481 36.90 -8.83 15.98
C PRO A 481 35.67 -8.20 16.62
N ALA A 482 34.73 -9.04 17.03
CA ALA A 482 33.49 -8.63 17.67
C ALA A 482 33.35 -9.32 19.04
N MET A 483 32.58 -8.69 19.92
CA MET A 483 32.27 -9.21 21.23
C MET A 483 30.81 -8.91 21.54
N ASN A 484 30.07 -9.93 21.97
CA ASN A 484 28.73 -9.79 22.52
C ASN A 484 28.77 -9.90 24.05
N VAL A 485 27.88 -9.16 24.69
CA VAL A 485 27.69 -9.17 26.12
C VAL A 485 26.27 -9.60 26.42
N TYR A 486 26.12 -10.76 27.05
CA TYR A 486 24.82 -11.28 27.47
C TYR A 486 24.58 -10.85 28.92
N LEU A 487 23.51 -10.09 29.13
CA LEU A 487 23.13 -9.60 30.44
C LEU A 487 22.07 -10.51 31.06
N LYS A 488 22.26 -10.89 32.30
CA LYS A 488 21.27 -11.64 33.06
C LYS A 488 20.37 -10.66 33.80
N GLU A 489 19.16 -10.55 33.30
CA GLU A 489 18.15 -9.65 33.83
C GLU A 489 17.21 -10.30 34.85
N THR A 490 16.73 -9.46 35.73
CA THR A 490 15.64 -9.80 36.67
C THR A 490 14.24 -9.50 36.09
N ASP A 491 14.14 -8.83 34.93
CA ASP A 491 12.84 -8.45 34.31
C ASP A 491 12.88 -8.58 32.78
N SER A 492 11.91 -9.30 32.22
CA SER A 492 11.87 -9.86 30.85
C SER A 492 11.54 -8.87 29.69
N ALA A 493 11.68 -7.57 29.89
CA ALA A 493 11.22 -6.58 28.90
C ALA A 493 12.31 -6.07 27.93
N TYR A 494 13.58 -6.46 28.07
CA TYR A 494 14.70 -5.91 27.31
C TYR A 494 15.58 -6.99 26.70
N PRO A 495 16.36 -6.69 25.64
CA PRO A 495 17.23 -7.68 25.02
C PRO A 495 18.32 -8.15 26.00
N ASP A 496 18.44 -9.45 26.13
CA ASP A 496 19.45 -10.12 26.97
C ASP A 496 20.86 -10.02 26.36
N GLU A 497 21.00 -9.42 25.17
CA GLU A 497 22.23 -9.38 24.39
C GLU A 497 22.59 -7.96 23.96
N LEU A 498 23.82 -7.55 24.19
CA LEU A 498 24.43 -6.29 23.74
C LEU A 498 25.65 -6.58 22.89
N GLY A 499 25.74 -6.00 21.69
CA GLY A 499 26.99 -5.94 20.95
C GLY A 499 27.92 -4.89 21.56
N ALA A 500 29.16 -5.24 21.85
CA ALA A 500 30.15 -4.26 22.29
C ALA A 500 30.79 -3.57 21.08
N LEU A 501 31.04 -2.28 21.23
CA LEU A 501 31.68 -1.47 20.18
C LEU A 501 33.18 -1.69 20.17
N LEU A 502 33.75 -2.14 19.05
CA LEU A 502 35.19 -2.14 18.85
C LEU A 502 35.68 -0.67 18.73
N ARG A 503 36.49 -0.24 19.70
CA ARG A 503 37.04 1.12 19.75
C ARG A 503 38.38 1.23 19.07
N ARG A 504 39.29 0.29 19.38
CA ARG A 504 40.65 0.24 18.83
C ARG A 504 41.06 -1.19 18.54
N LEU A 505 41.89 -1.36 17.51
CA LEU A 505 42.53 -2.62 17.16
C LEU A 505 43.99 -2.35 16.86
N TRP A 506 44.88 -3.06 17.52
CA TRP A 506 46.32 -3.00 17.30
C TRP A 506 46.84 -4.36 16.82
N ARG A 507 47.73 -4.33 15.85
CA ARG A 507 48.51 -5.49 15.49
C ARG A 507 49.81 -5.49 16.29
N MET A 508 50.17 -6.64 16.82
CA MET A 508 51.39 -6.84 17.62
C MET A 508 52.47 -7.44 16.74
N GLU A 509 53.57 -6.69 16.49
CA GLU A 509 54.72 -7.15 15.74
C GLU A 509 55.98 -6.89 16.57
N ASP A 510 56.76 -7.94 16.87
CA ASP A 510 57.99 -7.89 17.64
C ASP A 510 57.87 -7.15 19.00
N GLY A 511 56.69 -7.16 19.60
CA GLY A 511 56.37 -6.49 20.86
C GLY A 511 56.03 -5.00 20.75
N GLU A 512 55.91 -4.48 19.53
CA GLU A 512 55.40 -3.14 19.24
C GLU A 512 53.94 -3.18 18.80
N ARG A 513 53.16 -2.18 19.21
CA ARG A 513 51.77 -1.98 18.85
C ARG A 513 51.67 -1.11 17.61
N THR A 514 51.06 -1.60 16.54
CA THR A 514 50.70 -0.82 15.37
C THR A 514 49.16 -0.69 15.34
N LEU A 515 48.66 0.54 15.40
CA LEU A 515 47.22 0.81 15.32
C LEU A 515 46.71 0.46 13.92
N VAL A 516 45.77 -0.47 13.86
CA VAL A 516 45.14 -0.96 12.61
C VAL A 516 43.78 -0.32 12.40
N TYR A 517 43.03 -0.15 13.49
CA TYR A 517 41.69 0.43 13.44
C TYR A 517 41.43 1.29 14.67
N GLU A 518 40.77 2.42 14.45
CA GLU A 518 40.31 3.29 15.53
C GLU A 518 38.97 3.90 15.16
N ASN A 519 37.99 3.68 16.01
CA ASN A 519 36.68 4.29 15.92
C ASN A 519 36.63 5.48 16.89
N ILE A 520 36.80 6.70 16.36
CA ILE A 520 36.80 7.93 17.15
C ILE A 520 35.39 8.52 17.08
N TYR A 521 34.74 8.56 18.23
CA TYR A 521 33.54 9.37 18.40
C TYR A 521 33.91 10.75 18.90
N PRO A 522 33.29 11.84 18.43
CA PRO A 522 33.48 13.17 18.97
C PRO A 522 33.19 13.19 20.47
N GLU A 523 34.04 13.90 21.27
CA GLU A 523 33.78 14.09 22.69
C GLU A 523 32.36 14.65 22.92
N GLY A 524 31.56 13.92 23.69
CA GLY A 524 30.17 14.28 24.03
C GLY A 524 29.07 13.63 23.19
N GLU A 525 29.39 12.89 22.12
CA GLU A 525 28.42 12.03 21.43
C GLU A 525 28.50 10.60 21.98
N TYR A 526 27.60 10.26 22.88
CA TYR A 526 27.46 8.91 23.45
C TYR A 526 26.75 7.99 22.49
N HIS A 527 27.46 7.20 21.73
CA HIS A 527 26.95 6.12 20.91
C HIS A 527 27.27 4.75 21.49
N GLY A 528 27.09 4.61 22.81
CA GLY A 528 27.08 3.30 23.45
C GLY A 528 25.75 2.62 23.32
N ILE A 529 25.72 1.31 23.19
CA ILE A 529 24.50 0.52 23.31
C ILE A 529 24.05 0.64 24.76
N PHE A 530 22.95 1.32 24.98
CA PHE A 530 22.39 1.55 26.30
C PHE A 530 21.46 0.41 26.64
N GLY A 531 21.78 -0.38 27.65
CA GLY A 531 20.80 -1.12 28.40
C GLY A 531 19.96 -0.11 29.20
N ASN A 532 18.68 0.02 28.87
CA ASN A 532 17.75 0.88 29.60
C ASN A 532 17.60 0.41 31.06
N ALA A 533 17.69 1.36 31.99
CA ALA A 533 17.06 1.40 33.32
C ALA A 533 17.03 0.12 34.19
N PHE A 534 17.82 -0.91 33.90
CA PHE A 534 17.92 -2.11 34.69
C PHE A 534 19.38 -2.33 35.11
N HIS A 535 19.55 -2.77 36.34
CA HIS A 535 20.85 -3.15 36.89
C HIS A 535 20.99 -4.68 36.74
N PRO A 536 21.51 -5.18 35.58
CA PRO A 536 21.81 -6.59 35.46
C PRO A 536 22.86 -6.98 36.49
N ASN A 537 22.69 -8.12 37.11
CA ASN A 537 23.59 -8.58 38.15
C ASN A 537 24.84 -9.25 37.59
N GLU A 538 24.77 -9.77 36.38
CA GLU A 538 25.84 -10.54 35.74
C GLU A 538 25.92 -10.22 34.25
N ALA A 539 27.14 -10.18 33.71
CA ALA A 539 27.42 -10.08 32.27
C ALA A 539 28.29 -11.26 31.84
N THR A 540 27.88 -11.93 30.78
CA THR A 540 28.64 -13.00 30.13
C THR A 540 29.22 -12.48 28.82
N PHE A 541 30.52 -12.71 28.62
CA PHE A 541 31.24 -12.21 27.45
C PHE A 541 31.46 -13.32 26.44
N ASP A 542 31.14 -13.06 25.18
CA ASP A 542 31.34 -13.96 24.05
C ASP A 542 32.09 -13.25 22.93
N PHE A 543 33.14 -13.87 22.42
CA PHE A 543 34.05 -13.28 21.45
C PHE A 543 33.97 -14.04 20.11
N SER A 544 34.00 -13.32 19.00
CA SER A 544 34.02 -13.90 17.65
C SER A 544 35.32 -14.63 17.29
N TYR A 545 36.36 -14.52 18.16
CA TYR A 545 37.66 -15.14 18.00
C TYR A 545 38.12 -15.85 19.29
N GLU A 546 38.99 -16.84 19.14
CA GLU A 546 39.61 -17.49 20.28
C GLU A 546 40.63 -16.55 20.93
N LEU A 547 40.50 -16.33 22.23
CA LEU A 547 41.39 -15.46 23.01
C LEU A 547 42.81 -16.01 23.13
N ALA A 548 43.80 -15.17 22.92
CA ALA A 548 45.21 -15.52 23.09
C ALA A 548 45.64 -15.59 24.57
N GLU A 549 45.07 -14.69 25.39
CA GLU A 549 45.32 -14.53 26.82
C GLU A 549 44.02 -14.15 27.54
N PRO A 550 43.94 -14.32 28.88
CA PRO A 550 42.80 -13.84 29.65
C PRO A 550 42.55 -12.35 29.46
N PHE A 551 41.34 -11.94 29.13
CA PHE A 551 40.95 -10.55 28.94
C PHE A 551 40.77 -9.81 30.27
N THR A 552 40.77 -8.48 30.22
CA THR A 552 40.53 -7.62 31.37
C THR A 552 39.42 -6.61 31.06
N VAL A 553 38.63 -6.29 32.10
CA VAL A 553 37.56 -5.31 32.05
C VAL A 553 37.87 -4.14 32.95
N LEU A 554 38.03 -2.96 32.41
CA LEU A 554 38.08 -1.71 33.16
C LEU A 554 36.63 -1.23 33.35
N VAL A 555 36.26 -1.07 34.62
CA VAL A 555 34.94 -0.55 35.03
C VAL A 555 35.13 0.86 35.54
N GLU A 556 34.45 1.83 34.98
CA GLU A 556 34.51 3.23 35.37
C GLU A 556 33.11 3.71 35.79
N SER A 557 33.01 4.39 36.92
CA SER A 557 31.75 5.01 37.35
C SER A 557 31.26 5.99 36.28
N TRP A 558 29.92 6.21 36.23
CA TRP A 558 29.31 7.08 35.20
C TRP A 558 29.90 8.50 35.14
N ASP A 559 30.32 9.00 36.29
CA ASP A 559 30.97 10.32 36.45
C ASP A 559 32.50 10.30 36.33
N TYR A 560 33.08 9.12 35.98
CA TYR A 560 34.55 8.90 35.92
C TYR A 560 35.30 9.19 37.22
N SER A 561 34.61 9.27 38.36
CA SER A 561 35.24 9.57 39.66
C SER A 561 35.96 8.38 40.25
N SER A 562 35.63 7.16 39.86
CA SER A 562 36.25 5.92 40.32
C SER A 562 36.38 4.91 39.20
N SER A 563 37.42 4.10 39.24
CA SER A 563 37.65 3.01 38.32
C SER A 563 38.34 1.83 38.99
N TYR A 564 38.09 0.63 38.51
CA TYR A 564 38.77 -0.60 38.89
C TYR A 564 38.84 -1.56 37.71
N THR A 565 39.79 -2.49 37.75
CA THR A 565 39.99 -3.48 36.69
C THR A 565 39.70 -4.87 37.25
N VAL A 566 38.97 -5.67 36.50
CA VAL A 566 38.65 -7.08 36.79
C VAL A 566 39.32 -7.95 35.73
N SER A 567 40.03 -8.98 36.14
CA SER A 567 40.60 -9.98 35.21
C SER A 567 39.62 -11.12 35.00
N GLN A 568 39.61 -11.69 33.77
CA GLN A 568 38.86 -12.92 33.48
C GLN A 568 39.15 -14.04 34.48
N THR A 569 40.36 -14.11 35.04
CA THR A 569 40.73 -15.08 36.05
C THR A 569 39.94 -14.96 37.35
N ASP A 570 39.32 -13.82 37.61
CA ASP A 570 38.49 -13.55 38.78
C ASP A 570 37.00 -13.80 38.52
N PHE A 571 36.63 -14.20 37.32
CA PHE A 571 35.24 -14.46 36.92
C PHE A 571 34.78 -15.83 37.46
N LYS A 572 33.50 -15.92 37.79
CA LYS A 572 32.87 -17.06 38.43
C LYS A 572 32.98 -18.37 37.62
N ASP A 573 32.96 -18.31 36.30
CA ASP A 573 33.05 -19.44 35.37
C ASP A 573 34.01 -19.17 34.20
N GLY A 574 34.87 -18.16 34.34
CA GLY A 574 35.84 -17.75 33.33
C GLY A 574 35.29 -16.85 32.23
N ILE A 575 33.97 -16.62 32.20
CA ILE A 575 33.29 -15.78 31.17
C ILE A 575 32.24 -14.85 31.75
N THR A 576 31.76 -15.09 33.00
CA THR A 576 30.70 -14.30 33.64
C THR A 576 31.23 -13.42 34.76
N MET A 577 31.01 -12.14 34.66
CA MET A 577 31.39 -11.10 35.62
C MET A 577 30.16 -10.64 36.41
N GLU A 578 30.33 -10.45 37.74
CA GLU A 578 29.34 -9.75 38.56
C GLU A 578 29.44 -8.24 38.28
N LEU A 579 28.31 -7.61 38.03
CA LEU A 579 28.21 -6.19 37.71
C LEU A 579 27.95 -5.35 38.97
N PRO A 580 28.43 -4.10 39.03
CA PRO A 580 28.07 -3.18 40.11
C PRO A 580 26.60 -2.78 40.02
N ASP A 581 26.03 -2.40 41.16
CA ASP A 581 24.62 -1.95 41.25
C ASP A 581 24.39 -0.58 40.59
N ASP A 582 25.44 0.19 40.34
CA ASP A 582 25.40 1.53 39.76
C ASP A 582 25.72 1.50 38.25
N SER A 583 25.24 2.51 37.55
CA SER A 583 25.60 2.74 36.14
C SER A 583 27.09 2.88 35.94
N ALA A 584 27.65 2.23 34.93
CA ALA A 584 29.07 2.23 34.65
C ALA A 584 29.41 2.13 33.15
N HIS A 585 30.64 2.60 32.84
CA HIS A 585 31.30 2.40 31.56
C HIS A 585 32.23 1.19 31.65
N TYR A 586 32.25 0.38 30.62
CA TYR A 586 33.03 -0.84 30.54
C TYR A 586 33.94 -0.80 29.33
N THR A 587 35.25 -0.95 29.58
CA THR A 587 36.24 -1.10 28.53
C THR A 587 36.89 -2.48 28.68
N VAL A 588 36.76 -3.31 27.63
CA VAL A 588 37.30 -4.67 27.61
C VAL A 588 38.56 -4.70 26.75
N TYR A 589 39.66 -5.16 27.31
CA TYR A 589 40.90 -5.38 26.60
C TYR A 589 41.09 -6.87 26.39
N ALA A 590 41.08 -7.30 25.12
CA ALA A 590 41.20 -8.70 24.71
C ALA A 590 42.30 -8.86 23.67
N SER A 591 43.00 -9.98 23.68
CA SER A 591 43.98 -10.35 22.66
C SER A 591 43.62 -11.66 21.98
N PHE A 592 43.87 -11.76 20.68
CA PHE A 592 43.54 -12.94 19.87
C PHE A 592 44.50 -13.10 18.71
N TYR A 593 44.54 -14.30 18.14
CA TYR A 593 45.27 -14.59 16.89
C TYR A 593 44.30 -14.59 15.69
N ASP A 594 44.74 -13.95 14.59
CA ASP A 594 44.05 -14.09 13.33
C ASP A 594 44.30 -15.47 12.69
N GLN A 595 43.64 -15.75 11.58
CA GLN A 595 43.79 -17.00 10.81
C GLN A 595 45.23 -17.23 10.30
N ASN A 596 46.04 -16.17 10.23
CA ASN A 596 47.43 -16.20 9.78
C ASN A 596 48.42 -16.31 10.94
N GLY A 597 47.91 -16.34 12.17
CA GLY A 597 48.73 -16.41 13.39
C GLY A 597 49.29 -15.08 13.85
N ASN A 598 48.80 -13.95 13.33
CA ASN A 598 49.20 -12.63 13.82
C ASN A 598 48.46 -12.31 15.12
N LEU A 599 49.16 -11.76 16.10
CA LEU A 599 48.58 -11.34 17.37
C LEU A 599 47.96 -9.95 17.24
N TYR A 600 46.73 -9.81 17.70
CA TYR A 600 46.03 -8.54 17.81
C TYR A 600 45.60 -8.26 19.23
N GLU A 601 45.53 -6.99 19.59
CA GLU A 601 44.89 -6.49 20.81
C GLU A 601 43.72 -5.60 20.44
N ALA A 602 42.55 -5.87 21.06
CA ALA A 602 41.31 -5.13 20.82
C ALA A 602 40.83 -4.45 22.10
N GLU A 603 40.31 -3.25 21.92
CA GLU A 603 39.63 -2.47 22.95
C GLU A 603 38.14 -2.38 22.56
N PHE A 604 37.27 -3.04 23.33
CA PHE A 604 35.83 -2.98 23.19
C PHE A 604 35.21 -2.10 24.26
N TRP A 605 34.14 -1.45 23.94
CA TRP A 605 33.46 -0.54 24.83
C TRP A 605 31.94 -0.79 24.83
N PHE A 606 31.33 -0.75 26.03
CA PHE A 606 29.89 -0.77 26.23
C PHE A 606 29.50 -0.06 27.52
N ASN A 607 28.25 0.31 27.68
CA ASN A 607 27.75 1.01 28.87
C ASN A 607 26.51 0.30 29.41
N ILE A 608 26.41 0.29 30.73
CA ILE A 608 25.21 -0.15 31.43
C ILE A 608 24.77 0.97 32.35
N GLY A 609 23.54 1.44 32.24
CA GLY A 609 23.04 2.49 33.10
C GLY A 609 21.76 3.18 32.63
N ASP A 610 21.24 4.07 33.48
CA ASP A 610 20.05 4.85 33.21
C ASP A 610 20.41 6.12 32.41
N ILE A 611 19.78 6.29 31.23
CA ILE A 611 20.02 7.47 30.37
C ILE A 611 19.34 8.73 30.94
N TYR A 612 18.44 8.59 31.93
CA TYR A 612 17.61 9.65 32.50
C TYR A 612 17.92 9.96 33.97
N GLY A 613 19.18 9.76 34.41
CA GLY A 613 19.62 10.13 35.74
C GLY A 613 19.67 11.63 35.99
#